data_a9828bb000ebddc9d2dc5bd5763487af
#
_entry.id   a9828bb000ebddc9d2dc5bd5763487af
#
_cell.length_a   1.000
_cell.length_b   1.000
_cell.length_c   1.000
_cell.angle_alpha   90.00
_cell.angle_beta   90.00
_cell.angle_gamma   90.00
#
_symmetry.space_group_name_H-M   'P 1'
#
loop_
_entity.id
_entity.type
_entity.pdbx_description
1 polymer ?
#
loop_
_entity_poly.entity_id
_entity_poly.type
_entity_poly.pdbx_seq_one_letter_code
_entity_poly.pdbx_strand_id
1 'polypeptide(L)'
;MEKQRQQELAELKPTAEMMGEEQFWTIVQTAVDEAGDDEDEYLEVAKRELSKLSLKEMVGFRLRTDKLLYDSYNSEMCCAAYLMNGGCSDDGFEYFRLWVISRGRKAYEAAMANPDNLVDYIADGAEIDFFEFELFWFVALEAFEESVDAELYDYIDYDNFKTCEGHYPNFEFNWEEDEPESMQKLCPRLFERFGE
;
A
#
# COMPACT_ATOMS: atom_id res chain seq x y z
N MET A 1 -8.45 -7.92 -28.70
CA MET A 1 -8.35 -7.61 -27.26
C MET A 1 -9.70 -7.16 -26.70
N GLU A 2 -10.34 -6.12 -27.21
CA GLU A 2 -11.59 -5.58 -26.66
C GLU A 2 -12.73 -6.60 -26.55
N LYS A 3 -13.00 -7.41 -27.59
CA LYS A 3 -14.03 -8.45 -27.50
C LYS A 3 -13.76 -9.52 -26.47
N GLN A 4 -12.49 -9.85 -26.24
CA GLN A 4 -12.08 -10.83 -25.22
C GLN A 4 -12.30 -10.27 -23.81
N ARG A 5 -11.96 -9.00 -23.57
CA ARG A 5 -12.20 -8.30 -22.31
C ARG A 5 -13.69 -8.18 -22.00
N GLN A 6 -14.52 -7.86 -23.01
CA GLN A 6 -15.98 -7.81 -22.82
C GLN A 6 -16.59 -9.17 -22.50
N GLN A 7 -16.08 -10.26 -23.07
CA GLN A 7 -16.52 -11.61 -22.71
C GLN A 7 -16.07 -11.97 -21.29
N GLU A 8 -14.83 -11.66 -20.91
CA GLU A 8 -14.30 -11.85 -19.57
C GLU A 8 -15.13 -11.09 -18.52
N LEU A 9 -15.46 -9.82 -18.81
CA LEU A 9 -16.32 -9.01 -17.95
C LEU A 9 -17.72 -9.63 -17.76
N ALA A 10 -18.31 -10.14 -18.81
CA ALA A 10 -19.64 -10.77 -18.74
C ALA A 10 -19.65 -12.07 -17.88
N GLU A 11 -18.51 -12.71 -17.73
CA GLU A 11 -18.35 -13.94 -16.94
C GLU A 11 -17.83 -13.63 -15.51
N LEU A 12 -17.29 -12.43 -15.27
CA LEU A 12 -16.73 -12.02 -13.99
C LEU A 12 -17.83 -11.92 -12.94
N LYS A 13 -17.56 -12.47 -11.78
CA LYS A 13 -18.43 -12.39 -10.59
C LYS A 13 -17.68 -11.77 -9.44
N PRO A 14 -18.38 -11.12 -8.49
CA PRO A 14 -17.77 -10.65 -7.28
C PRO A 14 -16.93 -11.73 -6.60
N THR A 15 -15.73 -11.36 -6.16
CA THR A 15 -14.75 -12.27 -5.58
C THR A 15 -14.14 -11.69 -4.31
N ALA A 16 -13.80 -12.55 -3.34
CA ALA A 16 -12.97 -12.25 -2.18
C ALA A 16 -11.56 -12.86 -2.33
N GLU A 17 -11.23 -13.38 -3.51
CA GLU A 17 -9.95 -14.04 -3.76
C GLU A 17 -8.86 -13.01 -4.04
N MET A 18 -7.93 -12.88 -3.10
CA MET A 18 -6.77 -12.02 -3.23
C MET A 18 -5.76 -12.59 -4.23
N MET A 19 -5.05 -11.72 -4.94
CA MET A 19 -3.87 -12.12 -5.72
C MET A 19 -2.85 -12.85 -4.82
N GLY A 20 -2.19 -13.88 -5.37
CA GLY A 20 -1.10 -14.56 -4.67
C GLY A 20 0.06 -13.60 -4.36
N GLU A 21 0.69 -13.75 -3.19
CA GLU A 21 1.74 -12.82 -2.75
C GLU A 21 2.91 -12.71 -3.71
N GLU A 22 3.38 -13.83 -4.25
CA GLU A 22 4.51 -13.83 -5.19
C GLU A 22 4.21 -13.01 -6.45
N GLN A 23 2.99 -13.13 -6.99
CA GLN A 23 2.58 -12.37 -8.16
C GLN A 23 2.42 -10.88 -7.84
N PHE A 24 1.79 -10.56 -6.71
CA PHE A 24 1.64 -9.19 -6.23
C PHE A 24 3.00 -8.49 -6.09
N TRP A 25 3.91 -9.11 -5.32
CA TRP A 25 5.22 -8.54 -5.10
C TRP A 25 6.10 -8.49 -6.35
N THR A 26 5.87 -9.37 -7.33
CA THR A 26 6.54 -9.29 -8.63
C THR A 26 6.14 -8.02 -9.38
N ILE A 27 4.85 -7.66 -9.37
CA ILE A 27 4.35 -6.43 -10.02
C ILE A 27 4.94 -5.20 -9.32
N VAL A 28 4.84 -5.15 -7.99
CA VAL A 28 5.37 -4.06 -7.18
C VAL A 28 6.88 -3.91 -7.41
N GLN A 29 7.64 -5.01 -7.37
CA GLN A 29 9.10 -4.95 -7.56
C GLN A 29 9.46 -4.51 -8.98
N THR A 30 8.69 -4.90 -10.00
CA THR A 30 8.92 -4.43 -11.37
C THR A 30 8.77 -2.91 -11.45
N ALA A 31 7.75 -2.35 -10.79
CA ALA A 31 7.56 -0.91 -10.73
C ALA A 31 8.72 -0.20 -9.98
N VAL A 32 9.14 -0.73 -8.85
CA VAL A 32 10.31 -0.22 -8.10
C VAL A 32 11.59 -0.23 -8.97
N ASP A 33 11.85 -1.33 -9.65
CA ASP A 33 13.10 -1.51 -10.41
C ASP A 33 13.16 -0.62 -11.67
N GLU A 34 12.01 -0.35 -12.30
CA GLU A 34 11.95 0.46 -13.52
C GLU A 34 11.82 1.97 -13.22
N ALA A 35 11.00 2.35 -12.25
CA ALA A 35 10.68 3.75 -11.97
C ALA A 35 11.59 4.41 -10.90
N GLY A 36 12.19 3.63 -10.00
CA GLY A 36 12.92 4.19 -8.86
C GLY A 36 12.01 5.04 -7.97
N ASP A 37 12.34 6.32 -7.83
CA ASP A 37 11.59 7.28 -7.01
C ASP A 37 10.58 8.13 -7.82
N ASP A 38 10.41 7.88 -9.13
CA ASP A 38 9.43 8.56 -9.97
C ASP A 38 8.06 7.91 -9.81
N GLU A 39 7.15 8.59 -9.10
CA GLU A 39 5.82 8.06 -8.80
C GLU A 39 4.94 7.94 -10.05
N ASP A 40 5.02 8.88 -10.99
CA ASP A 40 4.26 8.84 -12.23
C ASP A 40 4.68 7.63 -13.09
N GLU A 41 5.98 7.42 -13.24
CA GLU A 41 6.52 6.24 -13.94
C GLU A 41 6.16 4.94 -13.20
N TYR A 42 6.20 4.95 -11.84
CA TYR A 42 5.78 3.80 -11.04
C TYR A 42 4.34 3.37 -11.35
N LEU A 43 3.42 4.34 -11.39
CA LEU A 43 2.00 4.07 -11.69
C LEU A 43 1.83 3.50 -13.09
N GLU A 44 2.50 4.07 -14.09
CA GLU A 44 2.44 3.60 -15.47
C GLU A 44 2.99 2.17 -15.61
N VAL A 45 4.10 1.86 -14.94
CA VAL A 45 4.67 0.51 -14.93
C VAL A 45 3.71 -0.48 -14.26
N ALA A 46 3.19 -0.16 -13.09
CA ALA A 46 2.27 -1.02 -12.35
C ALA A 46 0.98 -1.28 -13.15
N LYS A 47 0.37 -0.25 -13.72
CA LYS A 47 -0.81 -0.39 -14.62
C LYS A 47 -0.49 -1.23 -15.84
N ARG A 48 0.67 -1.03 -16.46
CA ARG A 48 1.11 -1.84 -17.61
C ARG A 48 1.24 -3.33 -17.24
N GLU A 49 1.79 -3.66 -16.07
CA GLU A 49 1.89 -5.04 -15.62
C GLU A 49 0.52 -5.64 -15.34
N LEU A 50 -0.37 -4.89 -14.66
CA LEU A 50 -1.75 -5.32 -14.40
C LEU A 50 -2.56 -5.51 -15.70
N SER A 51 -2.39 -4.66 -16.70
CA SER A 51 -3.11 -4.77 -17.97
C SER A 51 -2.86 -6.08 -18.73
N LYS A 52 -1.79 -6.81 -18.40
CA LYS A 52 -1.47 -8.14 -18.96
C LYS A 52 -2.27 -9.27 -18.31
N LEU A 53 -2.90 -9.01 -17.17
CA LEU A 53 -3.58 -9.99 -16.34
C LEU A 53 -5.09 -10.03 -16.64
N SER A 54 -5.78 -11.03 -16.11
CA SER A 54 -7.23 -11.11 -16.15
C SER A 54 -7.88 -10.03 -15.27
N LEU A 55 -9.14 -9.69 -15.59
CA LEU A 55 -9.93 -8.76 -14.76
C LEU A 55 -10.06 -9.25 -13.32
N LYS A 56 -10.22 -10.57 -13.12
CA LYS A 56 -10.25 -11.17 -11.78
C LYS A 56 -8.95 -10.97 -11.02
N GLU A 57 -7.80 -11.06 -11.69
CA GLU A 57 -6.50 -10.82 -11.05
C GLU A 57 -6.30 -9.35 -10.70
N MET A 58 -6.83 -8.41 -11.51
CA MET A 58 -6.81 -6.98 -11.17
C MET A 58 -7.62 -6.71 -9.88
N VAL A 59 -8.83 -7.30 -9.77
CA VAL A 59 -9.59 -7.28 -8.50
C VAL A 59 -8.78 -7.90 -7.37
N GLY A 60 -8.14 -9.04 -7.61
CA GLY A 60 -7.29 -9.73 -6.63
C GLY A 60 -6.09 -8.89 -6.17
N PHE A 61 -5.50 -8.06 -7.05
CA PHE A 61 -4.43 -7.12 -6.68
C PHE A 61 -4.96 -6.07 -5.70
N ARG A 62 -6.11 -5.46 -5.97
CA ARG A 62 -6.76 -4.52 -5.05
C ARG A 62 -7.02 -5.17 -3.69
N LEU A 63 -7.60 -6.37 -3.66
CA LEU A 63 -7.87 -7.08 -2.42
C LEU A 63 -6.58 -7.43 -1.64
N ARG A 64 -5.48 -7.72 -2.33
CA ARG A 64 -4.17 -7.92 -1.67
C ARG A 64 -3.66 -6.62 -1.07
N THR A 65 -3.80 -5.50 -1.77
CA THR A 65 -3.44 -4.18 -1.22
C THR A 65 -4.23 -3.88 0.05
N ASP A 66 -5.55 -4.07 0.04
CA ASP A 66 -6.41 -3.87 1.21
C ASP A 66 -5.99 -4.75 2.39
N LYS A 67 -5.61 -6.02 2.13
CA LYS A 67 -5.12 -6.92 3.18
C LYS A 67 -3.82 -6.44 3.80
N LEU A 68 -2.87 -5.98 2.99
CA LEU A 68 -1.59 -5.46 3.48
C LEU A 68 -1.77 -4.16 4.29
N LEU A 69 -2.68 -3.29 3.86
CA LEU A 69 -3.09 -2.10 4.61
C LEU A 69 -3.72 -2.48 5.95
N TYR A 70 -4.62 -3.47 5.97
CA TYR A 70 -5.24 -3.97 7.19
C TYR A 70 -4.19 -4.51 8.16
N ASP A 71 -3.26 -5.33 7.68
CA ASP A 71 -2.23 -5.96 8.52
C ASP A 71 -1.25 -4.94 9.12
N SER A 72 -0.97 -3.85 8.41
CA SER A 72 -0.06 -2.79 8.85
C SER A 72 -0.73 -1.70 9.72
N TYR A 73 -2.03 -1.84 10.03
CA TYR A 73 -2.77 -0.89 10.84
C TYR A 73 -2.55 -1.13 12.34
N ASN A 74 -1.50 -0.55 12.89
CA ASN A 74 -1.13 -0.68 14.30
C ASN A 74 -0.40 0.56 14.82
N SER A 75 -0.26 0.65 16.16
CA SER A 75 0.31 1.80 16.86
C SER A 75 1.78 2.07 16.50
N GLU A 76 2.59 1.04 16.34
CA GLU A 76 4.01 1.16 16.03
C GLU A 76 4.22 1.70 14.60
N MET A 77 3.43 1.23 13.65
CA MET A 77 3.45 1.75 12.27
C MET A 77 2.99 3.21 12.22
N CYS A 78 1.99 3.58 13.03
CA CYS A 78 1.53 4.96 13.14
C CYS A 78 2.62 5.86 13.76
N CYS A 79 3.39 5.37 14.74
CA CYS A 79 4.54 6.10 15.29
C CYS A 79 5.60 6.40 14.22
N ALA A 80 5.92 5.40 13.38
CA ALA A 80 6.85 5.61 12.27
C ALA A 80 6.33 6.64 11.26
N ALA A 81 5.05 6.57 10.89
CA ALA A 81 4.40 7.54 10.02
C ALA A 81 4.49 8.97 10.60
N TYR A 82 4.19 9.11 11.89
CA TYR A 82 4.26 10.40 12.59
C TYR A 82 5.68 10.99 12.54
N LEU A 83 6.70 10.19 12.86
CA LEU A 83 8.09 10.64 12.85
C LEU A 83 8.55 11.04 11.45
N MET A 84 8.23 10.22 10.45
CA MET A 84 8.73 10.40 9.08
C MET A 84 8.06 11.57 8.34
N ASN A 85 6.78 11.87 8.66
CA ASN A 85 6.01 12.93 8.01
C ASN A 85 5.85 14.20 8.89
N GLY A 86 6.38 14.21 10.11
CA GLY A 86 6.22 15.33 11.04
C GLY A 86 4.78 15.49 11.54
N GLY A 87 4.02 14.42 11.55
CA GLY A 87 2.61 14.33 11.94
C GLY A 87 1.90 13.20 11.21
N CYS A 88 0.69 12.82 11.67
CA CYS A 88 -0.04 11.73 11.06
C CYS A 88 -1.55 11.94 11.23
N SER A 89 -2.25 12.25 10.14
CA SER A 89 -3.71 12.21 10.06
C SER A 89 -4.18 10.78 9.70
N ASP A 90 -5.48 10.52 9.80
CA ASP A 90 -6.04 9.22 9.40
C ASP A 90 -5.74 8.92 7.92
N ASP A 91 -5.92 9.90 7.03
CA ASP A 91 -5.61 9.76 5.60
C ASP A 91 -4.10 9.64 5.38
N GLY A 92 -3.29 10.49 6.03
CA GLY A 92 -1.83 10.41 5.94
C GLY A 92 -1.29 9.07 6.43
N PHE A 93 -1.91 8.46 7.45
CA PHE A 93 -1.54 7.11 7.89
C PHE A 93 -1.87 6.04 6.84
N GLU A 94 -2.97 6.20 6.11
CA GLU A 94 -3.28 5.30 5.00
C GLU A 94 -2.27 5.47 3.86
N TYR A 95 -1.98 6.70 3.44
CA TYR A 95 -1.05 7.02 2.36
C TYR A 95 0.39 6.61 2.70
N PHE A 96 0.80 6.75 3.96
CA PHE A 96 2.07 6.23 4.45
C PHE A 96 2.17 4.70 4.30
N ARG A 97 1.13 3.96 4.69
CA ARG A 97 1.14 2.49 4.55
C ARG A 97 1.14 2.05 3.08
N LEU A 98 0.47 2.79 2.19
CA LEU A 98 0.57 2.60 0.74
C LEU A 98 1.99 2.86 0.24
N TRP A 99 2.64 3.90 0.74
CA TRP A 99 4.05 4.16 0.46
C TRP A 99 4.93 2.99 0.91
N VAL A 100 4.76 2.46 2.12
CA VAL A 100 5.52 1.29 2.60
C VAL A 100 5.34 0.08 1.68
N ILE A 101 4.11 -0.20 1.23
CA ILE A 101 3.81 -1.29 0.29
C ILE A 101 4.53 -1.05 -1.04
N SER A 102 4.49 0.18 -1.56
CA SER A 102 5.10 0.53 -2.85
C SER A 102 6.64 0.39 -2.86
N ARG A 103 7.30 0.39 -1.70
CA ARG A 103 8.77 0.17 -1.61
C ARG A 103 9.16 -1.29 -1.78
N GLY A 104 8.20 -2.19 -1.96
CA GLY A 104 8.42 -3.59 -2.25
C GLY A 104 8.41 -4.50 -1.02
N ARG A 105 8.46 -5.81 -1.29
CA ARG A 105 8.29 -6.84 -0.26
C ARG A 105 9.26 -6.71 0.91
N LYS A 106 10.53 -6.45 0.63
CA LYS A 106 11.56 -6.37 1.67
C LYS A 106 11.32 -5.21 2.64
N ALA A 107 10.94 -4.04 2.11
CA ALA A 107 10.62 -2.87 2.91
C ALA A 107 9.37 -3.13 3.77
N TYR A 108 8.32 -3.69 3.18
CA TYR A 108 7.10 -4.03 3.88
C TYR A 108 7.33 -5.07 5.00
N GLU A 109 8.00 -6.19 4.71
CA GLU A 109 8.30 -7.22 5.71
C GLU A 109 9.22 -6.69 6.83
N ALA A 110 10.18 -5.83 6.51
CA ALA A 110 11.05 -5.18 7.50
C ALA A 110 10.25 -4.24 8.41
N ALA A 111 9.34 -3.42 7.84
CA ALA A 111 8.45 -2.56 8.59
C ALA A 111 7.48 -3.34 9.48
N MET A 112 6.93 -4.45 8.98
CA MET A 112 6.05 -5.33 9.76
C MET A 112 6.78 -6.02 10.92
N ALA A 113 8.05 -6.32 10.77
CA ALA A 113 8.87 -6.87 11.85
C ALA A 113 9.21 -5.82 12.92
N ASN A 114 9.54 -4.61 12.50
CA ASN A 114 9.77 -3.42 13.33
C ASN A 114 9.77 -2.19 12.42
N PRO A 115 8.82 -1.24 12.56
CA PRO A 115 8.74 -0.05 11.72
C PRO A 115 10.01 0.82 11.73
N ASP A 116 10.81 0.79 12.79
CA ASP A 116 12.12 1.46 12.86
C ASP A 116 13.11 1.01 11.78
N ASN A 117 12.90 -0.18 11.19
CA ASN A 117 13.71 -0.69 10.08
C ASN A 117 13.48 0.07 8.77
N LEU A 118 12.42 0.87 8.66
CA LEU A 118 12.19 1.70 7.48
C LEU A 118 13.34 2.68 7.21
N VAL A 119 14.11 3.04 8.23
CA VAL A 119 15.29 3.89 8.06
C VAL A 119 16.28 3.34 7.02
N ASP A 120 16.34 2.01 6.83
CA ASP A 120 17.23 1.35 5.86
C ASP A 120 16.72 1.44 4.41
N TYR A 121 15.48 1.91 4.21
CA TYR A 121 14.80 2.03 2.92
C TYR A 121 14.57 3.49 2.49
N ILE A 122 15.16 4.43 3.22
CA ILE A 122 15.07 5.86 2.97
C ILE A 122 16.42 6.33 2.43
N ALA A 123 16.41 7.08 1.33
CA ALA A 123 17.63 7.63 0.73
C ALA A 123 18.43 8.48 1.72
N ASP A 124 19.76 8.43 1.64
CA ASP A 124 20.64 9.27 2.44
C ASP A 124 20.32 10.76 2.17
N GLY A 125 20.12 11.52 3.26
CA GLY A 125 19.83 12.95 3.18
C GLY A 125 18.36 13.29 2.87
N ALA A 126 17.46 12.33 2.82
CA ALA A 126 16.03 12.62 2.81
C ALA A 126 15.65 13.35 4.10
N GLU A 127 15.05 14.52 3.95
CA GLU A 127 14.50 15.33 5.05
C GLU A 127 13.10 14.81 5.41
N ILE A 128 12.48 15.38 6.47
CA ILE A 128 11.06 15.19 6.75
C ILE A 128 10.32 15.64 5.50
N ASP A 129 9.76 14.69 4.78
CA ASP A 129 9.01 14.95 3.57
C ASP A 129 7.85 13.93 3.55
N PHE A 130 6.94 14.11 2.63
CA PHE A 130 5.74 13.33 2.52
C PHE A 130 6.08 11.90 2.07
N PHE A 131 6.35 11.01 3.03
CA PHE A 131 6.43 9.57 2.78
C PHE A 131 5.01 9.02 2.66
N GLU A 132 4.33 9.41 1.60
CA GLU A 132 2.94 9.12 1.29
C GLU A 132 2.82 8.73 -0.18
N PHE A 133 1.93 7.80 -0.53
CA PHE A 133 1.67 7.43 -1.92
C PHE A 133 0.19 7.12 -2.14
N GLU A 134 -0.66 8.13 -2.04
CA GLU A 134 -2.11 8.02 -2.26
C GLU A 134 -2.44 7.33 -3.58
N LEU A 135 -1.76 7.72 -4.67
CA LEU A 135 -2.07 7.25 -6.02
C LEU A 135 -1.86 5.73 -6.20
N PHE A 136 -1.06 5.09 -5.36
CA PHE A 136 -0.92 3.63 -5.40
C PHE A 136 -2.27 2.92 -5.17
N TRP A 137 -3.18 3.54 -4.42
CA TRP A 137 -4.53 3.05 -4.18
C TRP A 137 -5.32 2.83 -5.48
N PHE A 138 -5.11 3.69 -6.47
CA PHE A 138 -5.88 3.73 -7.72
C PHE A 138 -5.31 2.85 -8.82
N VAL A 139 -4.10 2.31 -8.69
CA VAL A 139 -3.42 1.51 -9.72
C VAL A 139 -4.30 0.41 -10.30
N ALA A 140 -4.94 -0.40 -9.45
CA ALA A 140 -5.78 -1.50 -9.92
C ALA A 140 -7.11 -1.01 -10.49
N LEU A 141 -7.67 0.08 -9.94
CA LEU A 141 -8.90 0.70 -10.42
C LEU A 141 -8.70 1.22 -11.85
N GLU A 142 -7.67 2.04 -12.04
CA GLU A 142 -7.37 2.62 -13.35
C GLU A 142 -7.05 1.55 -14.38
N ALA A 143 -6.23 0.55 -14.04
CA ALA A 143 -5.92 -0.57 -14.95
C ALA A 143 -7.19 -1.36 -15.35
N PHE A 144 -8.14 -1.52 -14.43
CA PHE A 144 -9.41 -2.19 -14.68
C PHE A 144 -10.31 -1.34 -15.59
N GLU A 145 -10.52 -0.06 -15.25
CA GLU A 145 -11.34 0.90 -16.00
C GLU A 145 -10.80 1.12 -17.41
N GLU A 146 -9.48 1.23 -17.59
CA GLU A 146 -8.84 1.32 -18.90
C GLU A 146 -9.02 0.04 -19.75
N SER A 147 -9.22 -1.10 -19.08
CA SER A 147 -9.42 -2.39 -19.76
C SER A 147 -10.87 -2.63 -20.16
N VAL A 148 -11.83 -2.10 -19.39
CA VAL A 148 -13.27 -2.29 -19.59
C VAL A 148 -14.04 -1.08 -19.04
N ASP A 149 -15.21 -0.77 -19.61
CA ASP A 149 -16.09 0.31 -19.16
C ASP A 149 -16.95 -0.20 -17.97
N ALA A 150 -16.33 -0.39 -16.81
CA ALA A 150 -16.98 -0.89 -15.58
C ALA A 150 -16.17 -0.52 -14.33
N GLU A 151 -16.83 -0.48 -13.18
CA GLU A 151 -16.23 -0.15 -11.88
C GLU A 151 -15.66 -1.42 -11.21
N LEU A 152 -14.38 -1.42 -10.83
CA LEU A 152 -13.75 -2.56 -10.16
C LEU A 152 -14.49 -2.96 -8.87
N TYR A 153 -14.99 -1.99 -8.14
CA TYR A 153 -15.67 -2.21 -6.85
C TYR A 153 -16.92 -3.08 -6.96
N ASP A 154 -17.60 -3.10 -8.11
CA ASP A 154 -18.78 -3.94 -8.36
C ASP A 154 -18.43 -5.45 -8.36
N TYR A 155 -17.14 -5.77 -8.46
CA TYR A 155 -16.63 -7.14 -8.51
C TYR A 155 -15.91 -7.58 -7.23
N ILE A 156 -16.02 -6.80 -6.15
CA ILE A 156 -15.56 -7.20 -4.82
C ILE A 156 -16.71 -7.85 -4.04
N ASP A 157 -16.46 -9.04 -3.50
CA ASP A 157 -17.39 -9.74 -2.60
C ASP A 157 -17.19 -9.26 -1.16
N TYR A 158 -17.78 -8.13 -0.80
CA TYR A 158 -17.71 -7.55 0.55
C TYR A 158 -18.36 -8.40 1.64
N ASP A 159 -19.19 -9.39 1.28
CA ASP A 159 -19.74 -10.30 2.26
C ASP A 159 -18.68 -11.28 2.79
N ASN A 160 -17.72 -11.64 1.98
CA ASN A 160 -16.64 -12.57 2.32
C ASN A 160 -15.26 -11.90 2.49
N PHE A 161 -15.03 -10.71 1.94
CA PHE A 161 -13.80 -9.95 2.13
C PHE A 161 -13.98 -8.90 3.23
N LYS A 162 -13.26 -9.07 4.37
CA LYS A 162 -13.43 -8.24 5.58
C LYS A 162 -12.20 -7.39 5.95
N THR A 163 -11.09 -7.56 5.26
CA THR A 163 -9.86 -6.80 5.48
C THR A 163 -9.77 -5.64 4.50
N CYS A 164 -10.73 -4.73 4.53
CA CYS A 164 -10.82 -3.57 3.65
C CYS A 164 -11.03 -2.29 4.46
N GLU A 165 -10.97 -1.17 3.79
CA GLU A 165 -11.26 0.15 4.38
C GLU A 165 -12.55 0.14 5.20
N GLY A 166 -12.53 0.80 6.36
CA GLY A 166 -13.64 0.83 7.31
C GLY A 166 -13.76 -0.40 8.22
N HIS A 167 -12.91 -1.40 8.05
CA HIS A 167 -12.86 -2.62 8.87
C HIS A 167 -11.51 -2.82 9.56
N TYR A 168 -10.67 -1.79 9.65
CA TYR A 168 -9.38 -1.85 10.31
C TYR A 168 -9.48 -2.30 11.76
N PRO A 169 -8.47 -3.04 12.29
CA PRO A 169 -8.46 -3.46 13.68
C PRO A 169 -8.36 -2.25 14.60
N ASN A 170 -9.01 -2.33 15.76
CA ASN A 170 -8.77 -1.34 16.81
C ASN A 170 -7.42 -1.63 17.48
N PHE A 171 -6.65 -0.57 17.76
CA PHE A 171 -5.47 -0.65 18.59
C PHE A 171 -5.46 0.49 19.62
N GLU A 172 -4.71 0.32 20.69
CA GLU A 172 -4.41 1.38 21.65
C GLU A 172 -3.03 1.93 21.35
N PHE A 173 -2.89 3.26 21.41
CA PHE A 173 -1.59 3.89 21.24
C PHE A 173 -0.68 3.54 22.43
N ASN A 174 0.56 3.13 22.13
CA ASN A 174 1.61 2.86 23.10
C ASN A 174 2.72 3.94 23.09
N TRP A 175 2.41 5.08 22.49
CA TRP A 175 3.20 6.30 22.43
C TRP A 175 2.29 7.52 22.46
N GLU A 176 2.83 8.70 22.77
CA GLU A 176 2.10 9.95 22.84
C GLU A 176 2.89 11.06 22.15
N GLU A 177 2.19 11.96 21.43
CA GLU A 177 2.79 13.06 20.66
C GLU A 177 3.55 14.04 21.59
N ASP A 178 2.99 14.31 22.77
CA ASP A 178 3.57 15.21 23.77
C ASP A 178 4.72 14.55 24.59
N GLU A 179 5.00 13.27 24.37
CA GLU A 179 6.06 12.49 25.03
C GLU A 179 7.07 11.92 24.03
N PRO A 180 8.02 12.74 23.48
CA PRO A 180 9.00 12.31 22.49
C PRO A 180 9.79 11.05 22.87
N GLU A 181 10.06 10.86 24.17
CA GLU A 181 10.75 9.67 24.69
C GLU A 181 9.95 8.38 24.45
N SER A 182 8.63 8.46 24.36
CA SER A 182 7.77 7.31 24.04
C SER A 182 7.98 6.85 22.58
N MET A 183 8.06 7.80 21.66
CA MET A 183 8.37 7.53 20.23
C MET A 183 9.82 7.06 20.06
N GLN A 184 10.78 7.70 20.73
CA GLN A 184 12.19 7.29 20.71
C GLN A 184 12.39 5.85 21.19
N LYS A 185 11.58 5.40 22.15
CA LYS A 185 11.64 4.02 22.65
C LYS A 185 11.14 3.01 21.62
N LEU A 186 10.14 3.36 20.83
CA LEU A 186 9.58 2.49 19.79
C LEU A 186 10.40 2.49 18.51
N CYS A 187 10.80 3.67 18.04
CA CYS A 187 11.47 3.87 16.76
C CYS A 187 12.76 4.71 16.95
N PRO A 188 13.78 4.19 17.67
CA PRO A 188 14.97 4.97 18.05
C PRO A 188 15.78 5.50 16.85
N ARG A 189 15.89 4.76 15.76
CA ARG A 189 16.66 5.14 14.55
C ARG A 189 15.90 6.18 13.72
N LEU A 190 14.57 6.00 13.57
CA LEU A 190 13.72 7.00 12.93
C LEU A 190 13.65 8.27 13.75
N PHE A 191 13.59 8.15 15.10
CA PHE A 191 13.62 9.29 16.00
C PHE A 191 14.95 10.06 15.92
N GLU A 192 16.11 9.37 15.85
CA GLU A 192 17.41 10.01 15.66
C GLU A 192 17.48 10.79 14.34
N ARG A 193 16.77 10.32 13.30
CA ARG A 193 16.80 10.92 11.97
C ARG A 193 15.79 12.04 11.78
N PHE A 194 14.58 11.90 12.31
CA PHE A 194 13.43 12.76 12.04
C PHE A 194 12.78 13.35 13.30
N GLY A 195 13.10 12.87 14.50
CA GLY A 195 12.60 13.40 15.76
C GLY A 195 13.21 14.79 16.04
N GLU A 196 12.36 15.75 16.44
CA GLU A 196 12.78 17.06 16.94
C GLU A 196 13.01 17.04 18.46
#